data_6944cbdf32e7d5c18a580224e55840d5
#
_entry.id   6944cbdf32e7d5c18a580224e55840d5
#
_cell.length_a   1.000
_cell.length_b   1.000
_cell.length_c   1.000
_cell.angle_alpha   90.00
_cell.angle_beta   90.00
_cell.angle_gamma   90.00
#
_symmetry.space_group_name_H-M   'P 1'
#
loop_
_entity.id
_entity.type
_entity.pdbx_description
1 polymer ?
#
loop_
_entity_poly.entity_id
_entity_poly.type
_entity_poly.pdbx_seq_one_letter_code
_entity_poly.pdbx_strand_id
1 'polypeptide(L)'
;MSQDHATPHMYHELADWWPLLSAPADYAEEAALYRQLLDSTGEAPPKTVLELGSGGGNNASHLKRYYQLTLVDRSDGMLQVSRALNPECEHAQGDMRTIRLGRTFDAVFMHDAVDYLTSEEQVRQALETASVHCRAGGALLIAPDFVRETFTPDTSSGGEDGPDRALRYLQWTWDPDPADSQYTIEFAYLLRRGSGPMECLYDRHVCGLFARKHWLGLMRQAGFKARAVVSPIEGEVVSQVLLLGIRLAG
;
A
#
# COMPACT_ATOMS: atom_id res chain seq x y z
N MET A 1 -21.93 9.66 -10.01
CA MET A 1 -21.98 9.63 -8.52
C MET A 1 -20.95 8.62 -8.10
N SER A 2 -19.79 9.03 -7.59
CA SER A 2 -18.81 8.09 -7.05
C SER A 2 -19.44 7.46 -5.82
N GLN A 3 -19.63 6.15 -5.84
CA GLN A 3 -19.94 5.40 -4.62
C GLN A 3 -18.71 5.52 -3.75
N ASP A 4 -18.81 6.30 -2.68
CA ASP A 4 -17.82 6.30 -1.60
C ASP A 4 -18.02 4.93 -0.92
N HIS A 5 -17.20 3.94 -1.31
CA HIS A 5 -17.24 2.63 -0.66
C HIS A 5 -16.87 2.82 0.80
N ALA A 6 -17.63 2.23 1.71
CA ALA A 6 -17.35 2.28 3.14
C ALA A 6 -15.89 1.87 3.37
N THR A 7 -15.19 2.57 4.26
CA THR A 7 -13.82 2.19 4.62
C THR A 7 -13.87 0.82 5.30
N PRO A 8 -13.02 -0.14 4.90
CA PRO A 8 -13.00 -1.47 5.49
C PRO A 8 -12.85 -1.45 7.02
N HIS A 9 -13.54 -2.35 7.71
CA HIS A 9 -13.53 -2.49 9.16
C HIS A 9 -12.11 -2.66 9.72
N MET A 10 -11.26 -3.41 9.02
CA MET A 10 -9.88 -3.65 9.44
C MET A 10 -9.08 -2.37 9.60
N TYR A 11 -9.33 -1.34 8.82
CA TYR A 11 -8.59 -0.08 8.90
C TYR A 11 -9.24 0.95 9.83
N HIS A 12 -10.34 0.60 10.49
CA HIS A 12 -11.07 1.46 11.44
C HIS A 12 -11.15 0.83 12.82
N GLU A 13 -12.30 0.24 13.13
CA GLU A 13 -12.58 -0.33 14.44
C GLU A 13 -11.76 -1.57 14.77
N LEU A 14 -11.19 -2.23 13.76
CA LEU A 14 -10.34 -3.41 13.92
C LEU A 14 -8.83 -3.11 13.74
N ALA A 15 -8.45 -1.84 13.62
CA ALA A 15 -7.05 -1.49 13.36
C ALA A 15 -6.07 -2.04 14.41
N ASP A 16 -6.49 -2.18 15.66
CA ASP A 16 -5.69 -2.78 16.72
C ASP A 16 -5.46 -4.30 16.56
N TRP A 17 -6.18 -4.97 15.64
CA TRP A 17 -5.98 -6.37 15.25
C TRP A 17 -4.97 -6.53 14.11
N TRP A 18 -4.61 -5.42 13.45
CA TRP A 18 -3.71 -5.44 12.30
C TRP A 18 -2.44 -6.28 12.50
N PRO A 19 -1.73 -6.20 13.65
CA PRO A 19 -0.51 -7.00 13.85
C PRO A 19 -0.73 -8.51 13.85
N LEU A 20 -1.97 -8.99 14.04
CA LEU A 20 -2.34 -10.41 13.98
C LEU A 20 -2.84 -10.85 12.60
N LEU A 21 -3.18 -9.88 11.75
CA LEU A 21 -3.54 -10.13 10.36
C LEU A 21 -2.31 -10.10 9.46
N SER A 22 -1.40 -9.16 9.73
CA SER A 22 -0.28 -8.81 8.87
C SER A 22 0.92 -8.44 9.76
N ALA A 23 1.80 -9.41 9.99
CA ALA A 23 2.93 -9.22 10.89
C ALA A 23 4.07 -8.44 10.21
N PRO A 24 4.74 -7.49 10.89
CA PRO A 24 5.87 -6.76 10.31
C PRO A 24 6.99 -7.67 9.77
N ALA A 25 7.19 -8.85 10.36
CA ALA A 25 8.24 -9.78 9.95
C ALA A 25 8.05 -10.30 8.51
N ASP A 26 6.79 -10.39 8.04
CA ASP A 26 6.45 -10.91 6.71
C ASP A 26 6.88 -9.94 5.59
N TYR A 27 7.17 -8.69 5.94
CA TYR A 27 7.54 -7.61 5.01
C TYR A 27 9.05 -7.48 4.78
N ALA A 28 9.88 -8.31 5.40
CA ALA A 28 11.34 -8.13 5.36
C ALA A 28 11.93 -8.26 3.96
N GLU A 29 11.47 -9.25 3.18
CA GLU A 29 11.99 -9.53 1.83
C GLU A 29 11.52 -8.48 0.83
N GLU A 30 10.25 -8.14 0.84
CA GLU A 30 9.73 -7.11 -0.06
C GLU A 30 10.30 -5.72 0.25
N ALA A 31 10.45 -5.36 1.54
CA ALA A 31 11.08 -4.11 1.93
C ALA A 31 12.55 -4.04 1.48
N ALA A 32 13.29 -5.16 1.50
CA ALA A 32 14.64 -5.23 0.97
C ALA A 32 14.67 -4.98 -0.56
N LEU A 33 13.72 -5.54 -1.30
CA LEU A 33 13.54 -5.29 -2.72
C LEU A 33 13.18 -3.82 -2.99
N TYR A 34 12.20 -3.27 -2.27
CA TYR A 34 11.78 -1.87 -2.42
C TYR A 34 12.92 -0.90 -2.14
N ARG A 35 13.74 -1.19 -1.11
CA ARG A 35 14.95 -0.44 -0.84
C ARG A 35 15.91 -0.46 -2.04
N GLN A 36 16.22 -1.63 -2.58
CA GLN A 36 17.11 -1.76 -3.73
C GLN A 36 16.60 -0.97 -4.94
N LEU A 37 15.30 -1.00 -5.19
CA LEU A 37 14.68 -0.28 -6.28
C LEU A 37 14.69 1.24 -6.05
N LEU A 38 14.39 1.71 -4.85
CA LEU A 38 14.46 3.13 -4.48
C LEU A 38 15.89 3.66 -4.61
N ASP A 39 16.89 2.93 -4.10
CA ASP A 39 18.31 3.30 -4.15
C ASP A 39 18.84 3.40 -5.58
N SER A 40 18.27 2.64 -6.53
CA SER A 40 18.74 2.56 -7.92
C SER A 40 17.91 3.36 -8.94
N THR A 41 16.77 3.93 -8.52
CA THR A 41 15.84 4.56 -9.47
C THR A 41 16.11 6.06 -9.64
N GLY A 42 16.36 6.81 -8.58
CA GLY A 42 16.70 8.23 -8.64
C GLY A 42 18.14 8.49 -9.10
N GLU A 43 18.54 9.75 -9.14
CA GLU A 43 19.91 10.15 -9.46
C GLU A 43 20.92 9.75 -8.36
N ALA A 44 20.43 9.58 -7.12
CA ALA A 44 21.20 9.11 -5.97
C ALA A 44 20.26 8.39 -5.00
N PRO A 45 20.78 7.51 -4.13
CA PRO A 45 19.99 6.88 -3.06
C PRO A 45 19.26 7.94 -2.21
N PRO A 46 17.96 7.75 -1.94
CA PRO A 46 17.17 8.72 -1.19
C PRO A 46 17.61 8.78 0.27
N LYS A 47 17.52 9.97 0.88
CA LYS A 47 17.66 10.17 2.33
C LYS A 47 16.30 10.32 2.99
N THR A 48 15.37 10.96 2.31
CA THR A 48 14.02 11.24 2.77
C THR A 48 13.01 10.53 1.87
N VAL A 49 12.08 9.79 2.46
CA VAL A 49 11.03 9.07 1.72
C VAL A 49 9.67 9.41 2.32
N LEU A 50 8.73 9.76 1.46
CA LEU A 50 7.32 9.89 1.77
C LEU A 50 6.61 8.59 1.40
N GLU A 51 5.99 7.93 2.36
CA GLU A 51 5.12 6.78 2.11
C GLU A 51 3.65 7.24 2.19
N LEU A 52 2.91 7.06 1.10
CA LEU A 52 1.50 7.41 0.97
C LEU A 52 0.65 6.15 1.07
N GLY A 53 -0.22 6.07 2.07
CA GLY A 53 -0.98 4.87 2.42
C GLY A 53 -0.13 3.89 3.23
N SER A 54 0.55 4.38 4.27
CA SER A 54 1.50 3.58 5.05
C SER A 54 0.86 2.50 5.94
N GLY A 55 -0.46 2.54 6.13
CA GLY A 55 -1.16 1.59 6.99
C GLY A 55 -0.54 1.50 8.39
N GLY A 56 -0.35 0.26 8.86
CA GLY A 56 0.30 -0.05 10.15
C GLY A 56 1.81 0.15 10.16
N GLY A 57 2.43 0.57 9.05
CA GLY A 57 3.85 0.88 8.97
C GLY A 57 4.77 -0.33 8.88
N ASN A 58 4.30 -1.44 8.34
CA ASN A 58 5.07 -2.69 8.26
C ASN A 58 6.33 -2.53 7.40
N ASN A 59 6.21 -2.01 6.16
CA ASN A 59 7.35 -1.70 5.31
C ASN A 59 8.28 -0.67 5.96
N ALA A 60 7.71 0.38 6.56
CA ALA A 60 8.46 1.41 7.25
C ALA A 60 9.33 0.83 8.39
N SER A 61 8.88 -0.22 9.08
CA SER A 61 9.62 -0.87 10.17
C SER A 61 10.99 -1.42 9.73
N HIS A 62 11.13 -1.77 8.46
CA HIS A 62 12.36 -2.22 7.83
C HIS A 62 13.13 -1.08 7.16
N LEU A 63 12.43 -0.15 6.49
CA LEU A 63 13.01 0.94 5.70
C LEU A 63 13.57 2.08 6.56
N LYS A 64 13.04 2.30 7.77
CA LYS A 64 13.48 3.36 8.70
C LYS A 64 14.95 3.30 9.12
N ARG A 65 15.61 2.17 8.91
CA ARG A 65 17.05 2.00 9.15
C ARG A 65 17.91 2.70 8.10
N TYR A 66 17.33 3.04 6.96
CA TYR A 66 18.02 3.56 5.77
C TYR A 66 17.58 4.96 5.40
N TYR A 67 16.32 5.31 5.71
CA TYR A 67 15.69 6.56 5.29
C TYR A 67 15.04 7.29 6.47
N GLN A 68 14.95 8.60 6.35
CA GLN A 68 14.04 9.41 7.16
C GLN A 68 12.65 9.30 6.52
N LEU A 69 11.73 8.64 7.21
CA LEU A 69 10.40 8.35 6.68
C LEU A 69 9.37 9.34 7.21
N THR A 70 8.50 9.80 6.31
CA THR A 70 7.23 10.45 6.63
C THR A 70 6.11 9.54 6.16
N LEU A 71 5.28 9.09 7.09
CA LEU A 71 4.25 8.08 6.88
C LEU A 71 2.89 8.77 6.86
N VAL A 72 2.15 8.61 5.76
CA VAL A 72 0.83 9.20 5.57
C VAL A 72 -0.20 8.09 5.42
N ASP A 73 -1.25 8.14 6.21
CA ASP A 73 -2.43 7.30 6.04
C ASP A 73 -3.71 8.10 6.35
N ARG A 74 -4.83 7.71 5.75
CA ARG A 74 -6.14 8.30 6.02
C ARG A 74 -6.74 7.83 7.35
N SER A 75 -6.40 6.62 7.78
CA SER A 75 -6.87 5.99 9.00
C SER A 75 -6.03 6.40 10.20
N ASP A 76 -6.64 7.08 11.18
CA ASP A 76 -5.96 7.36 12.45
C ASP A 76 -5.69 6.07 13.24
N GLY A 77 -6.58 5.06 13.16
CA GLY A 77 -6.36 3.76 13.80
C GLY A 77 -5.09 3.07 13.29
N MET A 78 -4.89 3.04 11.97
CA MET A 78 -3.66 2.49 11.37
C MET A 78 -2.43 3.32 11.74
N LEU A 79 -2.55 4.65 11.78
CA LEU A 79 -1.45 5.50 12.23
C LEU A 79 -1.09 5.31 13.71
N GLN A 80 -2.05 4.94 14.57
CA GLN A 80 -1.75 4.59 15.96
C GLN A 80 -0.92 3.30 16.04
N VAL A 81 -1.26 2.28 15.26
CA VAL A 81 -0.46 1.06 15.12
C VAL A 81 0.94 1.39 14.60
N SER A 82 1.01 2.19 13.54
CA SER A 82 2.27 2.60 12.94
C SER A 82 3.17 3.42 13.90
N ARG A 83 2.61 4.33 14.69
CA ARG A 83 3.36 5.09 15.71
C ARG A 83 3.93 4.21 16.81
N ALA A 84 3.21 3.16 17.19
CA ALA A 84 3.72 2.19 18.17
C ALA A 84 4.90 1.38 17.61
N LEU A 85 4.84 1.00 16.33
CA LEU A 85 5.87 0.23 15.64
C LEU A 85 7.07 1.09 15.21
N ASN A 86 6.82 2.34 14.81
CA ASN A 86 7.80 3.25 14.20
C ASN A 86 7.80 4.63 14.89
N PRO A 87 8.07 4.72 16.20
CA PRO A 87 7.98 5.98 16.95
C PRO A 87 8.97 7.05 16.47
N GLU A 88 10.04 6.68 15.80
CA GLU A 88 11.05 7.57 15.22
C GLU A 88 10.64 8.18 13.88
N CYS A 89 9.59 7.66 13.23
CA CYS A 89 9.11 8.18 11.96
C CYS A 89 8.13 9.34 12.18
N GLU A 90 8.06 10.25 11.22
CA GLU A 90 7.02 11.28 11.18
C GLU A 90 5.71 10.67 10.64
N HIS A 91 4.58 11.01 11.28
CA HIS A 91 3.26 10.53 10.88
C HIS A 91 2.31 11.69 10.62
N ALA A 92 1.62 11.66 9.50
CA ALA A 92 0.60 12.66 9.15
C ALA A 92 -0.69 11.97 8.69
N GLN A 93 -1.83 12.37 9.24
CA GLN A 93 -3.12 11.91 8.76
C GLN A 93 -3.51 12.65 7.49
N GLY A 94 -3.87 11.91 6.44
CA GLY A 94 -4.31 12.50 5.18
C GLY A 94 -4.61 11.49 4.10
N ASP A 95 -5.34 11.95 3.11
CA ASP A 95 -5.66 11.17 1.91
C ASP A 95 -4.54 11.32 0.88
N MET A 96 -4.00 10.22 0.36
CA MET A 96 -2.94 10.21 -0.64
C MET A 96 -3.31 10.98 -1.91
N ARG A 97 -4.62 11.18 -2.18
CA ARG A 97 -5.09 11.95 -3.34
C ARG A 97 -4.94 13.46 -3.16
N THR A 98 -4.99 13.94 -1.92
CA THR A 98 -5.17 15.38 -1.67
C THR A 98 -4.21 16.00 -0.65
N ILE A 99 -3.47 15.20 0.11
CA ILE A 99 -2.55 15.74 1.11
C ILE A 99 -1.49 16.65 0.48
N ARG A 100 -1.16 17.75 1.16
CA ARG A 100 -0.10 18.68 0.77
C ARG A 100 0.73 19.05 2.00
N LEU A 101 1.94 18.48 2.08
CA LEU A 101 2.86 18.66 3.22
C LEU A 101 3.75 19.91 3.08
N GLY A 102 3.68 20.62 1.94
CA GLY A 102 4.42 21.86 1.71
C GLY A 102 5.95 21.67 1.56
N ARG A 103 6.41 20.45 1.33
CA ARG A 103 7.83 20.11 1.14
C ARG A 103 7.99 18.94 0.16
N THR A 104 9.21 18.76 -0.33
CA THR A 104 9.58 17.65 -1.22
C THR A 104 10.48 16.64 -0.51
N PHE A 105 10.52 15.43 -1.07
CA PHE A 105 11.28 14.28 -0.61
C PHE A 105 12.17 13.76 -1.75
N ASP A 106 13.21 13.00 -1.41
CA ASP A 106 14.07 12.34 -2.40
C ASP A 106 13.33 11.21 -3.12
N ALA A 107 12.38 10.56 -2.43
CA ALA A 107 11.53 9.55 -3.03
C ALA A 107 10.10 9.59 -2.45
N VAL A 108 9.15 9.09 -3.24
CA VAL A 108 7.77 8.79 -2.83
C VAL A 108 7.53 7.30 -3.04
N PHE A 109 6.89 6.67 -2.06
CA PHE A 109 6.55 5.26 -2.07
C PHE A 109 5.05 5.08 -1.83
N MET A 110 4.41 4.21 -2.61
CA MET A 110 3.03 3.78 -2.45
C MET A 110 2.97 2.26 -2.62
N HIS A 111 2.50 1.57 -1.61
CA HIS A 111 2.31 0.12 -1.59
C HIS A 111 0.81 -0.21 -1.77
N ASP A 112 0.34 -1.37 -1.40
CA ASP A 112 -1.03 -1.93 -1.50
C ASP A 112 -2.17 -0.92 -1.39
N ALA A 113 -1.99 0.15 -0.61
CA ALA A 113 -3.01 1.19 -0.44
C ALA A 113 -3.44 1.86 -1.76
N VAL A 114 -2.63 1.78 -2.83
CA VAL A 114 -2.99 2.27 -4.17
C VAL A 114 -4.14 1.48 -4.78
N ASP A 115 -4.36 0.25 -4.34
CA ASP A 115 -5.43 -0.59 -4.86
C ASP A 115 -6.82 -0.09 -4.44
N TYR A 116 -6.90 0.75 -3.40
CA TYR A 116 -8.14 1.45 -3.06
C TYR A 116 -8.47 2.63 -3.97
N LEU A 117 -7.64 2.93 -4.96
CA LEU A 117 -7.92 3.89 -6.02
C LEU A 117 -8.74 3.20 -7.13
N THR A 118 -10.05 3.24 -7.05
CA THR A 118 -10.97 2.48 -7.91
C THR A 118 -11.33 3.19 -9.23
N SER A 119 -10.79 4.39 -9.49
CA SER A 119 -11.01 5.13 -10.74
C SER A 119 -9.72 5.79 -11.23
N GLU A 120 -9.64 6.00 -12.55
CA GLU A 120 -8.52 6.73 -13.18
C GLU A 120 -8.30 8.11 -12.55
N GLU A 121 -9.38 8.80 -12.22
CA GLU A 121 -9.29 10.12 -11.60
C GLU A 121 -8.63 10.07 -10.22
N GLN A 122 -8.95 9.08 -9.41
CA GLN A 122 -8.31 8.88 -8.10
C GLN A 122 -6.82 8.56 -8.25
N VAL A 123 -6.46 7.71 -9.22
CA VAL A 123 -5.05 7.42 -9.54
C VAL A 123 -4.32 8.69 -9.98
N ARG A 124 -4.94 9.51 -10.84
CA ARG A 124 -4.36 10.78 -11.28
C ARG A 124 -4.10 11.73 -10.12
N GLN A 125 -5.04 11.88 -9.19
CA GLN A 125 -4.90 12.70 -7.99
C GLN A 125 -3.77 12.21 -7.08
N ALA A 126 -3.64 10.91 -6.85
CA ALA A 126 -2.55 10.34 -6.06
C ALA A 126 -1.19 10.55 -6.73
N LEU A 127 -1.12 10.40 -8.06
CA LEU A 127 0.10 10.67 -8.82
C LEU A 127 0.47 12.16 -8.85
N GLU A 128 -0.51 13.06 -8.88
CA GLU A 128 -0.27 14.49 -8.71
C GLU A 128 0.30 14.79 -7.33
N THR A 129 -0.25 14.18 -6.29
CA THR A 129 0.28 14.29 -4.92
C THR A 129 1.72 13.77 -4.85
N ALA A 130 2.01 12.62 -5.43
CA ALA A 130 3.37 12.11 -5.52
C ALA A 130 4.31 13.07 -6.28
N SER A 131 3.83 13.66 -7.38
CA SER A 131 4.58 14.59 -8.22
C SER A 131 4.98 15.87 -7.47
N VAL A 132 4.06 16.47 -6.70
CA VAL A 132 4.34 17.70 -5.95
C VAL A 132 5.22 17.48 -4.73
N HIS A 133 5.29 16.24 -4.23
CA HIS A 133 6.12 15.87 -3.10
C HIS A 133 7.45 15.21 -3.48
N CYS A 134 7.65 14.85 -4.74
CA CYS A 134 8.90 14.29 -5.24
C CYS A 134 9.76 15.40 -5.86
N ARG A 135 11.01 15.58 -5.38
CA ARG A 135 11.91 16.55 -6.00
C ARG A 135 12.27 16.14 -7.44
N ALA A 136 12.72 17.07 -8.26
CA ALA A 136 13.29 16.75 -9.57
C ALA A 136 14.47 15.75 -9.42
N GLY A 137 14.52 14.73 -10.28
CA GLY A 137 15.46 13.62 -10.20
C GLY A 137 15.17 12.61 -9.09
N GLY A 138 14.14 12.82 -8.28
CA GLY A 138 13.72 11.91 -7.21
C GLY A 138 12.99 10.67 -7.73
N ALA A 139 12.91 9.64 -6.89
CA ALA A 139 12.29 8.36 -7.24
C ALA A 139 10.80 8.30 -6.86
N LEU A 140 10.02 7.60 -7.67
CA LEU A 140 8.68 7.13 -7.33
C LEU A 140 8.67 5.60 -7.45
N LEU A 141 8.22 4.92 -6.41
CA LEU A 141 7.92 3.48 -6.43
C LEU A 141 6.45 3.27 -6.10
N ILE A 142 5.76 2.52 -6.96
CA ILE A 142 4.38 2.07 -6.72
C ILE A 142 4.36 0.55 -6.80
N ALA A 143 3.79 -0.09 -5.79
CA ALA A 143 3.70 -1.54 -5.67
C ALA A 143 2.23 -1.95 -5.43
N PRO A 144 1.40 -2.03 -6.49
CA PRO A 144 0.05 -2.56 -6.37
C PRO A 144 0.11 -4.09 -6.18
N ASP A 145 -0.88 -4.66 -5.51
CA ASP A 145 -1.03 -6.12 -5.42
C ASP A 145 -1.17 -6.73 -6.81
N PHE A 146 -2.02 -6.13 -7.64
CA PHE A 146 -2.28 -6.60 -8.99
C PHE A 146 -2.26 -5.47 -10.01
N VAL A 147 -1.80 -5.81 -11.19
CA VAL A 147 -2.21 -5.15 -12.44
C VAL A 147 -3.11 -6.10 -13.22
N ARG A 148 -3.90 -5.60 -14.17
CA ARG A 148 -4.83 -6.44 -14.93
C ARG A 148 -4.17 -7.66 -15.58
N GLU A 149 -2.91 -7.54 -15.97
CA GLU A 149 -2.15 -8.61 -16.63
C GLU A 149 -1.70 -9.72 -15.67
N THR A 150 -1.67 -9.46 -14.36
CA THR A 150 -1.22 -10.44 -13.33
C THR A 150 -2.35 -10.89 -12.40
N PHE A 151 -3.53 -10.29 -12.52
CA PHE A 151 -4.66 -10.65 -11.66
C PHE A 151 -5.08 -12.10 -11.88
N THR A 152 -5.19 -12.82 -10.78
CA THR A 152 -5.73 -14.18 -10.73
C THR A 152 -6.60 -14.31 -9.49
N PRO A 153 -7.85 -14.78 -9.62
CA PRO A 153 -8.68 -15.07 -8.44
C PRO A 153 -7.98 -16.03 -7.49
N ASP A 154 -8.09 -15.79 -6.19
CA ASP A 154 -7.42 -16.61 -5.18
C ASP A 154 -8.25 -16.73 -3.90
N THR A 155 -7.92 -17.73 -3.11
CA THR A 155 -8.44 -17.92 -1.74
C THR A 155 -7.29 -18.21 -0.81
N SER A 156 -7.16 -17.39 0.22
CA SER A 156 -6.11 -17.55 1.24
C SER A 156 -6.70 -17.55 2.66
N SER A 157 -5.92 -17.98 3.61
CA SER A 157 -6.27 -17.96 5.03
C SER A 157 -5.02 -17.78 5.88
N GLY A 158 -5.20 -17.19 7.06
CA GLY A 158 -4.07 -16.95 7.96
C GLY A 158 -4.51 -16.40 9.30
N GLY A 159 -3.62 -15.63 9.93
CA GLY A 159 -3.82 -14.97 11.22
C GLY A 159 -3.06 -15.65 12.35
N GLU A 160 -2.88 -14.93 13.45
CA GLU A 160 -1.98 -15.29 14.55
C GLU A 160 -2.65 -15.24 15.92
N ASP A 161 -2.00 -15.84 16.90
CA ASP A 161 -2.32 -15.76 18.32
C ASP A 161 -1.43 -14.71 18.99
N GLY A 162 -2.06 -13.69 19.57
CA GLY A 162 -1.42 -12.72 20.47
C GLY A 162 -1.59 -13.10 21.93
N PRO A 163 -1.06 -12.31 22.87
CA PRO A 163 -1.08 -12.61 24.29
C PRO A 163 -2.49 -12.71 24.90
N ASP A 164 -3.41 -11.90 24.44
CA ASP A 164 -4.77 -11.74 24.98
C ASP A 164 -5.88 -11.88 23.94
N ARG A 165 -5.53 -12.11 22.68
CA ARG A 165 -6.46 -12.22 21.56
C ARG A 165 -5.87 -13.02 20.42
N ALA A 166 -6.73 -13.58 19.58
CA ALA A 166 -6.34 -14.34 18.39
C ALA A 166 -7.23 -13.95 17.21
N LEU A 167 -6.63 -13.87 16.03
CA LEU A 167 -7.32 -13.63 14.78
C LEU A 167 -7.07 -14.81 13.83
N ARG A 168 -8.10 -15.18 13.10
CA ARG A 168 -8.00 -16.00 11.88
C ARG A 168 -8.83 -15.37 10.80
N TYR A 169 -8.44 -15.55 9.55
CA TYR A 169 -9.23 -15.08 8.42
C TYR A 169 -9.30 -16.11 7.30
N LEU A 170 -10.38 -16.02 6.55
CA LEU A 170 -10.50 -16.53 5.19
C LEU A 170 -10.65 -15.32 4.28
N GLN A 171 -9.82 -15.25 3.25
CA GLN A 171 -9.86 -14.21 2.21
C GLN A 171 -10.25 -14.85 0.89
N TRP A 172 -11.14 -14.19 0.16
CA TRP A 172 -11.53 -14.56 -1.20
C TRP A 172 -11.36 -13.35 -2.11
N THR A 173 -10.43 -13.46 -3.07
CA THR A 173 -10.13 -12.43 -4.07
C THR A 173 -10.69 -12.85 -5.41
N TRP A 174 -11.55 -12.02 -6.02
CA TRP A 174 -12.22 -12.33 -7.25
C TRP A 174 -12.65 -11.07 -8.01
N ASP A 175 -12.93 -11.20 -9.32
CA ASP A 175 -13.39 -10.12 -10.17
C ASP A 175 -14.84 -10.39 -10.59
N PRO A 176 -15.82 -9.62 -10.07
CA PRO A 176 -17.22 -9.79 -10.38
C PRO A 176 -17.61 -9.32 -11.78
N ASP A 177 -16.87 -8.38 -12.37
CA ASP A 177 -17.11 -7.83 -13.72
C ASP A 177 -15.78 -7.52 -14.44
N PRO A 178 -15.25 -8.45 -15.21
CA PRO A 178 -13.99 -8.24 -15.93
C PRO A 178 -14.00 -7.10 -16.96
N ALA A 179 -15.15 -6.49 -17.22
CA ALA A 179 -15.27 -5.35 -18.14
C ALA A 179 -14.98 -4.00 -17.46
N ASP A 180 -15.06 -3.94 -16.13
CA ASP A 180 -14.72 -2.72 -15.38
C ASP A 180 -13.24 -2.66 -14.96
N SER A 181 -12.87 -1.77 -14.06
CA SER A 181 -11.50 -1.58 -13.58
C SER A 181 -11.38 -1.89 -12.09
N GLN A 182 -12.12 -2.89 -11.61
CA GLN A 182 -12.15 -3.21 -10.19
C GLN A 182 -12.04 -4.71 -9.96
N TYR A 183 -11.62 -5.09 -8.75
CA TYR A 183 -11.75 -6.42 -8.21
C TYR A 183 -12.22 -6.34 -6.76
N THR A 184 -12.65 -7.45 -6.21
CA THR A 184 -13.20 -7.51 -4.85
C THR A 184 -12.37 -8.47 -4.01
N ILE A 185 -12.12 -8.09 -2.75
CA ILE A 185 -11.61 -8.97 -1.72
C ILE A 185 -12.68 -9.06 -0.63
N GLU A 186 -13.06 -10.27 -0.27
CA GLU A 186 -14.02 -10.54 0.81
C GLU A 186 -13.30 -11.29 1.93
N PHE A 187 -13.47 -10.81 3.15
CA PHE A 187 -12.88 -11.40 4.34
C PHE A 187 -13.98 -11.94 5.29
N ALA A 188 -13.73 -13.11 5.84
CA ALA A 188 -14.37 -13.56 7.06
C ALA A 188 -13.31 -13.57 8.18
N TYR A 189 -13.39 -12.61 9.10
CA TYR A 189 -12.52 -12.56 10.26
C TYR A 189 -13.15 -13.33 11.41
N LEU A 190 -12.36 -14.18 12.05
CA LEU A 190 -12.68 -14.90 13.28
C LEU A 190 -11.82 -14.29 14.40
N LEU A 191 -12.47 -13.57 15.30
CA LEU A 191 -11.83 -12.83 16.38
C LEU A 191 -12.15 -13.48 17.72
N ARG A 192 -11.13 -13.65 18.58
CA ARG A 192 -11.32 -14.14 19.94
C ARG A 192 -10.48 -13.33 20.92
N ARG A 193 -11.09 -12.86 22.00
CA ARG A 193 -10.43 -12.17 23.12
C ARG A 193 -10.34 -13.12 24.31
N GLY A 194 -9.11 -13.42 24.76
CA GLY A 194 -8.83 -14.37 25.85
C GLY A 194 -9.51 -15.72 25.65
N SER A 195 -10.25 -16.19 26.65
CA SER A 195 -11.06 -17.42 26.62
C SER A 195 -12.52 -17.17 26.20
N GLY A 196 -12.85 -15.98 25.73
CA GLY A 196 -14.20 -15.60 25.32
C GLY A 196 -14.68 -16.33 24.06
N PRO A 197 -15.95 -16.16 23.68
CA PRO A 197 -16.48 -16.73 22.46
C PRO A 197 -15.79 -16.12 21.25
N MET A 198 -15.83 -16.85 20.13
CA MET A 198 -15.41 -16.37 18.83
C MET A 198 -16.47 -15.46 18.23
N GLU A 199 -16.04 -14.31 17.71
CA GLU A 199 -16.84 -13.40 16.90
C GLU A 199 -16.46 -13.59 15.43
N CYS A 200 -17.45 -13.55 14.54
CA CYS A 200 -17.22 -13.59 13.10
C CYS A 200 -17.67 -12.25 12.49
N LEU A 201 -16.76 -11.60 11.77
CA LEU A 201 -17.02 -10.36 11.07
C LEU A 201 -16.74 -10.53 9.57
N TYR A 202 -17.63 -9.99 8.76
CA TYR A 202 -17.46 -9.91 7.32
C TYR A 202 -16.95 -8.52 6.95
N ASP A 203 -15.97 -8.47 6.04
CA ASP A 203 -15.47 -7.23 5.47
C ASP A 203 -15.35 -7.37 3.94
N ARG A 204 -15.60 -6.29 3.21
CA ARG A 204 -15.51 -6.27 1.76
C ARG A 204 -14.71 -5.08 1.30
N HIS A 205 -13.66 -5.37 0.52
CA HIS A 205 -12.79 -4.38 -0.08
C HIS A 205 -13.05 -4.35 -1.59
N VAL A 206 -13.24 -3.15 -2.15
CA VAL A 206 -13.30 -2.93 -3.59
C VAL A 206 -12.02 -2.24 -4.01
N CYS A 207 -11.29 -2.85 -4.91
CA CYS A 207 -9.95 -2.45 -5.32
C CYS A 207 -9.90 -2.13 -6.81
N GLY A 208 -9.00 -1.23 -7.20
CA GLY A 208 -8.76 -0.85 -8.60
C GLY A 208 -7.91 -1.89 -9.33
N LEU A 209 -8.28 -2.22 -10.56
CA LEU A 209 -7.58 -3.17 -11.40
C LEU A 209 -7.22 -2.53 -12.74
N PHE A 210 -6.09 -1.84 -12.78
CA PHE A 210 -5.64 -1.14 -13.98
C PHE A 210 -4.55 -1.91 -14.71
N ALA A 211 -4.56 -1.84 -16.05
CA ALA A 211 -3.49 -2.42 -16.86
C ALA A 211 -2.16 -1.69 -16.62
N ARG A 212 -1.05 -2.42 -16.65
CA ARG A 212 0.32 -1.87 -16.53
C ARG A 212 0.57 -0.68 -17.45
N LYS A 213 0.12 -0.77 -18.72
CA LYS A 213 0.26 0.33 -19.69
C LYS A 213 -0.49 1.60 -19.24
N HIS A 214 -1.61 1.42 -18.57
CA HIS A 214 -2.44 2.52 -18.07
C HIS A 214 -1.73 3.26 -16.96
N TRP A 215 -1.23 2.55 -15.94
CA TRP A 215 -0.39 3.08 -14.88
C TRP A 215 0.79 3.90 -15.42
N LEU A 216 1.56 3.31 -16.36
CA LEU A 216 2.72 3.98 -16.96
C LEU A 216 2.32 5.23 -17.75
N GLY A 217 1.15 5.24 -18.37
CA GLY A 217 0.60 6.41 -19.06
C GLY A 217 0.30 7.57 -18.10
N LEU A 218 -0.39 7.27 -16.99
CA LEU A 218 -0.73 8.25 -15.96
C LEU A 218 0.52 8.78 -15.24
N MET A 219 1.49 7.93 -14.93
CA MET A 219 2.77 8.36 -14.34
C MET A 219 3.51 9.35 -15.24
N ARG A 220 3.52 9.10 -16.57
CA ARG A 220 4.14 10.06 -17.53
C ARG A 220 3.40 11.38 -17.58
N GLN A 221 2.07 11.36 -17.55
CA GLN A 221 1.25 12.58 -17.49
C GLN A 221 1.51 13.38 -16.21
N ALA A 222 1.78 12.70 -15.09
CA ALA A 222 2.14 13.32 -13.82
C ALA A 222 3.61 13.81 -13.76
N GLY A 223 4.38 13.68 -14.86
CA GLY A 223 5.74 14.19 -14.99
C GLY A 223 6.83 13.23 -14.52
N PHE A 224 6.59 11.92 -14.60
CA PHE A 224 7.60 10.91 -14.31
C PHE A 224 8.09 10.19 -15.58
N LYS A 225 9.40 9.94 -15.67
CA LYS A 225 9.94 8.96 -16.61
C LYS A 225 9.67 7.57 -16.02
N ALA A 226 8.64 6.88 -16.52
CA ALA A 226 8.08 5.68 -15.93
C ALA A 226 8.50 4.39 -16.66
N ARG A 227 8.79 3.33 -15.87
CA ARG A 227 9.01 1.96 -16.33
C ARG A 227 8.37 0.96 -15.34
N ALA A 228 8.14 -0.27 -15.78
CA ALA A 228 7.73 -1.37 -14.92
C ALA A 228 8.87 -2.37 -14.73
N VAL A 229 8.87 -3.03 -13.58
CA VAL A 229 9.79 -4.13 -13.23
C VAL A 229 8.92 -5.27 -12.71
N VAL A 230 9.29 -6.49 -13.03
CA VAL A 230 8.66 -7.69 -12.47
C VAL A 230 9.44 -8.07 -11.21
N SER A 231 8.72 -8.36 -10.12
CA SER A 231 9.35 -8.75 -8.86
C SER A 231 10.19 -10.03 -9.03
N PRO A 232 11.44 -10.03 -8.55
CA PRO A 232 12.28 -11.23 -8.55
C PRO A 232 12.04 -12.15 -7.32
N ILE A 233 11.05 -11.91 -6.46
CA ILE A 233 10.81 -12.70 -5.25
C ILE A 233 10.51 -14.14 -5.66
N GLU A 234 11.38 -15.07 -5.28
CA GLU A 234 11.23 -16.50 -5.54
C GLU A 234 10.13 -17.08 -4.64
N GLY A 235 9.27 -17.92 -5.20
CA GLY A 235 8.23 -18.65 -4.47
C GLY A 235 6.83 -18.06 -4.57
N GLU A 236 6.66 -16.87 -5.11
CA GLU A 236 5.33 -16.36 -5.44
C GLU A 236 4.80 -17.00 -6.73
N VAL A 237 3.56 -17.47 -6.67
CA VAL A 237 2.88 -18.08 -7.84
C VAL A 237 2.59 -17.04 -8.94
N VAL A 238 2.50 -15.76 -8.54
CA VAL A 238 2.23 -14.63 -9.43
C VAL A 238 3.31 -13.56 -9.23
N SER A 239 4.00 -13.19 -10.30
CA SER A 239 5.00 -12.13 -10.26
C SER A 239 4.32 -10.77 -10.07
N GLN A 240 4.66 -10.06 -9.00
CA GLN A 240 4.20 -8.69 -8.77
C GLN A 240 4.83 -7.73 -9.78
N VAL A 241 4.04 -6.79 -10.28
CA VAL A 241 4.51 -5.73 -11.18
C VAL A 241 4.74 -4.45 -10.39
N LEU A 242 5.99 -4.03 -10.28
CA LEU A 242 6.40 -2.79 -9.62
C LEU A 242 6.57 -1.67 -10.65
N LEU A 243 6.08 -0.48 -10.32
CA LEU A 243 6.10 0.68 -11.21
C LEU A 243 7.09 1.71 -10.66
N LEU A 244 8.08 2.05 -11.46
CA LEU A 244 9.14 2.96 -11.09
C LEU A 244 9.10 4.22 -11.94
N GLY A 245 9.33 5.37 -11.31
CA GLY A 245 9.39 6.67 -11.96
C GLY A 245 10.57 7.51 -11.48
N ILE A 246 11.14 8.31 -12.39
CA ILE A 246 12.06 9.40 -12.04
C ILE A 246 11.32 10.70 -12.32
N ARG A 247 11.24 11.59 -11.32
CA ARG A 247 10.59 12.89 -11.46
C ARG A 247 11.38 13.77 -12.43
N LEU A 248 10.75 14.18 -13.52
CA LEU A 248 11.36 15.09 -14.49
C LEU A 248 11.44 16.51 -13.91
N ALA A 249 12.49 17.25 -14.30
CA ALA A 249 12.52 18.69 -14.07
C ALA A 249 11.36 19.33 -14.84
N GLY A 250 10.59 20.18 -14.20
CA GLY A 250 9.50 20.93 -14.82
C GLY A 250 10.01 22.12 -15.63
#